data_6820e2b644814489384d91b63606ffe1
#
_entry.id   6820e2b644814489384d91b63606ffe1
#
_cell.length_a   1.000
_cell.length_b   1.000
_cell.length_c   1.000
_cell.angle_alpha   90.00
_cell.angle_beta   90.00
_cell.angle_gamma   90.00
#
_symmetry.space_group_name_H-M   'P 1'
#
loop_
_entity.id
_entity.type
_entity.pdbx_description
1 polymer ?
#
loop_
_entity_poly.entity_id
_entity_poly.type
_entity_poly.pdbx_seq_one_letter_code
_entity_poly.pdbx_strand_id
1 'polypeptide(L)'
;MNEISNKWIGKNTIRPDGADKVTGRAQYSSDTTMPGMIWGHVLRSPHPHARILSINTKKAEELEGVKAVITSKDVVDFPIDTPVILGIQDMRWMCRNVMARDKVLFHGHPLAAVAAT
;
A
#
# COMPACT_ATOMS: atom_id res chain seq x y z
N MET A 1 -18.88 -30.22 -42.69
CA MET A 1 -18.10 -29.54 -41.62
C MET A 1 -19.03 -28.50 -41.03
N ASN A 2 -19.49 -28.68 -39.79
CA ASN A 2 -20.29 -27.64 -39.13
C ASN A 2 -19.38 -26.49 -38.76
N GLU A 3 -19.59 -25.31 -39.37
CA GLU A 3 -18.94 -24.08 -38.93
C GLU A 3 -19.37 -23.79 -37.49
N ILE A 4 -18.42 -23.83 -36.56
CA ILE A 4 -18.65 -23.42 -35.20
C ILE A 4 -18.75 -21.88 -35.23
N SER A 5 -20.00 -21.40 -35.28
CA SER A 5 -20.26 -19.95 -35.22
C SER A 5 -19.94 -19.46 -33.79
N ASN A 6 -18.81 -18.81 -33.62
CA ASN A 6 -18.42 -18.20 -32.35
C ASN A 6 -19.25 -16.94 -32.09
N LYS A 7 -19.89 -16.87 -30.91
CA LYS A 7 -20.75 -15.74 -30.50
C LYS A 7 -19.95 -14.44 -30.33
N TRP A 8 -18.69 -14.55 -29.90
CA TRP A 8 -17.87 -13.41 -29.47
C TRP A 8 -16.58 -13.23 -30.26
N ILE A 9 -15.97 -14.32 -30.73
CA ILE A 9 -14.71 -14.29 -31.46
C ILE A 9 -14.93 -13.69 -32.85
N GLY A 10 -14.09 -12.74 -33.25
CA GLY A 10 -14.17 -12.06 -34.54
C GLY A 10 -15.24 -10.97 -34.65
N LYS A 11 -15.91 -10.61 -33.54
CA LYS A 11 -16.90 -9.52 -33.48
C LYS A 11 -16.38 -8.35 -32.67
N ASN A 12 -16.68 -7.14 -33.11
CA ASN A 12 -16.39 -5.93 -32.38
C ASN A 12 -17.46 -5.75 -31.26
N THR A 13 -17.17 -6.30 -30.09
CA THR A 13 -18.06 -6.21 -28.93
C THR A 13 -17.78 -4.92 -28.15
N ILE A 14 -18.82 -4.17 -27.84
CA ILE A 14 -18.72 -2.97 -27.00
C ILE A 14 -18.34 -3.39 -25.59
N ARG A 15 -17.27 -2.82 -25.06
CA ARG A 15 -16.84 -3.02 -23.69
C ARG A 15 -17.87 -2.43 -22.72
N PRO A 16 -18.44 -3.25 -21.78
CA PRO A 16 -19.54 -2.78 -20.91
C PRO A 16 -19.16 -1.60 -20.01
N ASP A 17 -17.91 -1.55 -19.55
CA ASP A 17 -17.39 -0.49 -18.68
C ASP A 17 -16.70 0.67 -19.46
N GLY A 18 -16.73 0.61 -20.78
CA GLY A 18 -16.00 1.56 -21.64
C GLY A 18 -16.56 2.99 -21.54
N ALA A 19 -17.88 3.12 -21.55
CA ALA A 19 -18.54 4.42 -21.48
C ALA A 19 -18.22 5.17 -20.18
N ASP A 20 -18.25 4.48 -19.05
CA ASP A 20 -17.95 5.10 -17.75
C ASP A 20 -16.50 5.53 -17.63
N LYS A 21 -15.57 4.78 -18.22
CA LYS A 21 -14.15 5.13 -18.25
C LYS A 21 -13.87 6.38 -19.09
N VAL A 22 -14.39 6.45 -20.29
CA VAL A 22 -14.13 7.58 -21.20
C VAL A 22 -14.88 8.85 -20.82
N THR A 23 -15.96 8.75 -20.07
CA THR A 23 -16.74 9.89 -19.57
C THR A 23 -16.32 10.35 -18.18
N GLY A 24 -15.38 9.65 -17.52
CA GLY A 24 -14.95 9.96 -16.16
C GLY A 24 -15.95 9.58 -15.05
N ARG A 25 -16.99 8.81 -15.38
CA ARG A 25 -17.96 8.31 -14.39
C ARG A 25 -17.50 7.06 -13.64
N ALA A 26 -16.51 6.35 -14.18
CA ALA A 26 -15.93 5.20 -13.51
C ALA A 26 -15.28 5.64 -12.19
N GLN A 27 -15.65 4.97 -11.09
CA GLN A 27 -15.07 5.21 -9.77
C GLN A 27 -14.00 4.16 -9.46
N TYR A 28 -12.88 4.63 -8.97
CA TYR A 28 -11.75 3.81 -8.53
C TYR A 28 -11.52 3.99 -7.02
N SER A 29 -10.61 3.21 -6.45
CA SER A 29 -10.35 3.24 -5.00
C SER A 29 -10.02 4.65 -4.45
N SER A 30 -9.31 5.46 -5.25
CA SER A 30 -8.94 6.84 -4.88
C SER A 30 -10.12 7.83 -4.89
N ASP A 31 -11.21 7.47 -5.56
CA ASP A 31 -12.40 8.34 -5.68
C ASP A 31 -13.42 8.04 -4.58
N THR A 32 -13.16 7.01 -3.77
CA THR A 32 -14.05 6.62 -2.67
C THR A 32 -13.95 7.62 -1.53
N THR A 33 -15.06 8.23 -1.16
CA THR A 33 -15.16 9.12 -0.01
C THR A 33 -16.30 8.67 0.91
N MET A 34 -16.05 8.71 2.23
CA MET A 34 -17.04 8.36 3.25
C MET A 34 -17.03 9.39 4.38
N PRO A 35 -18.19 9.65 5.03
CA PRO A 35 -18.25 10.51 6.21
C PRO A 35 -17.30 9.99 7.31
N GLY A 36 -16.50 10.88 7.89
CA GLY A 36 -15.52 10.52 8.92
C GLY A 36 -14.25 9.82 8.41
N MET A 37 -14.04 9.78 7.11
CA MET A 37 -12.82 9.25 6.52
C MET A 37 -11.61 10.07 6.96
N ILE A 38 -10.52 9.38 7.29
CA ILE A 38 -9.24 9.98 7.68
C ILE A 38 -8.21 9.82 6.57
N TRP A 39 -7.24 10.71 6.55
CA TRP A 39 -6.16 10.72 5.57
C TRP A 39 -4.92 10.01 6.13
N GLY A 40 -4.35 9.13 5.31
CA GLY A 40 -3.09 8.48 5.62
C GLY A 40 -1.93 9.11 4.84
N HIS A 41 -0.83 9.39 5.53
CA HIS A 41 0.41 9.83 4.89
C HIS A 41 1.59 9.02 5.39
N VAL A 42 2.50 8.66 4.46
CA VAL A 42 3.69 7.87 4.75
C VAL A 42 4.93 8.74 4.64
N LEU A 43 5.68 8.85 5.75
CA LEU A 43 7.00 9.45 5.75
C LEU A 43 8.00 8.50 5.10
N ARG A 44 8.67 8.95 4.05
CA ARG A 44 9.63 8.17 3.28
C ARG A 44 11.04 8.71 3.44
N SER A 45 12.02 7.84 3.42
CA SER A 45 13.42 8.22 3.52
C SER A 45 13.91 8.94 2.27
N PRO A 46 14.62 10.06 2.41
CA PRO A 46 15.35 10.70 1.32
C PRO A 46 16.71 10.05 1.03
N HIS A 47 17.12 9.07 1.85
CA HIS A 47 18.42 8.41 1.72
C HIS A 47 18.27 7.03 1.07
N PRO A 48 19.16 6.61 0.17
CA PRO A 48 19.12 5.29 -0.45
C PRO A 48 19.54 4.17 0.51
N HIS A 49 20.44 4.46 1.46
CA HIS A 49 20.87 3.53 2.50
C HIS A 49 21.41 4.31 3.70
N ALA A 50 20.79 4.15 4.86
CA ALA A 50 21.18 4.88 6.07
C ALA A 50 20.76 4.11 7.32
N ARG A 51 21.54 4.25 8.39
CA ARG A 51 21.17 3.74 9.72
C ARG A 51 20.16 4.69 10.35
N ILE A 52 19.09 4.14 10.94
CA ILE A 52 18.11 4.89 11.71
C ILE A 52 18.60 4.98 13.15
N LEU A 53 18.90 6.17 13.62
CA LEU A 53 19.33 6.38 15.00
C LEU A 53 18.12 6.52 15.94
N SER A 54 17.10 7.26 15.52
CA SER A 54 15.85 7.41 16.25
C SER A 54 14.74 7.93 15.34
N ILE A 55 13.50 7.61 15.70
CA ILE A 55 12.30 8.22 15.13
C ILE A 55 11.53 8.80 16.30
N ASN A 56 11.34 10.13 16.31
CA ASN A 56 10.57 10.82 17.33
C ASN A 56 9.20 11.22 16.79
N THR A 57 8.16 10.58 17.28
CA THR A 57 6.77 10.75 16.84
C THR A 57 5.97 11.74 17.72
N LYS A 58 6.47 12.13 18.89
CA LYS A 58 5.75 12.91 19.87
C LYS A 58 5.08 14.18 19.32
N LYS A 59 5.83 14.97 18.54
CA LYS A 59 5.27 16.19 17.96
C LYS A 59 4.14 15.92 16.97
N ALA A 60 4.17 14.79 16.26
CA ALA A 60 3.11 14.41 15.35
C ALA A 60 1.88 13.90 16.11
N GLU A 61 2.09 13.16 17.18
CA GLU A 61 1.02 12.64 18.06
C GLU A 61 0.26 13.74 18.78
N GLU A 62 0.95 14.86 19.12
CA GLU A 62 0.39 16.02 19.82
C GLU A 62 -0.41 16.96 18.88
N LEU A 63 -0.35 16.78 17.58
CA LEU A 63 -1.06 17.64 16.63
C LEU A 63 -2.57 17.34 16.65
N GLU A 64 -3.35 18.41 16.69
CA GLU A 64 -4.81 18.31 16.58
C GLU A 64 -5.20 17.65 15.26
N GLY A 65 -6.17 16.72 15.32
CA GLY A 65 -6.64 15.95 14.16
C GLY A 65 -5.86 14.66 13.90
N VAL A 66 -4.67 14.48 14.46
CA VAL A 66 -3.95 13.20 14.34
C VAL A 66 -4.64 12.13 15.17
N LYS A 67 -4.92 10.99 14.54
CA LYS A 67 -5.61 9.86 15.16
C LYS A 67 -4.64 8.72 15.50
N ALA A 68 -3.62 8.55 14.69
CA ALA A 68 -2.58 7.54 14.94
C ALA A 68 -1.29 7.90 14.22
N VAL A 69 -0.18 7.54 14.84
CA VAL A 69 1.15 7.54 14.22
C VAL A 69 1.73 6.14 14.43
N ILE A 70 2.16 5.51 13.36
CA ILE A 70 2.76 4.17 13.40
C ILE A 70 4.18 4.18 12.86
N THR A 71 4.99 3.31 13.43
CA THR A 71 6.37 3.07 13.03
C THR A 71 6.61 1.57 12.84
N SER A 72 7.82 1.19 12.50
CA SER A 72 8.18 -0.23 12.41
C SER A 72 7.97 -1.03 13.71
N LYS A 73 7.85 -0.37 14.86
CA LYS A 73 7.58 -1.03 16.16
C LYS A 73 6.15 -1.56 16.25
N ASP A 74 5.23 -0.93 15.52
CA ASP A 74 3.81 -1.27 15.50
C ASP A 74 3.48 -2.32 14.45
N VAL A 75 4.44 -2.62 13.56
CA VAL A 75 4.32 -3.66 12.53
C VAL A 75 4.74 -5.00 13.12
N VAL A 76 3.92 -6.03 12.88
CA VAL A 76 4.18 -7.40 13.34
C VAL A 76 5.57 -7.88 12.90
N ASP A 77 6.34 -8.42 13.84
CA ASP A 77 7.58 -9.13 13.56
C ASP A 77 7.32 -10.63 13.74
N PHE A 78 7.36 -11.37 12.63
CA PHE A 78 7.11 -12.81 12.67
C PHE A 78 8.29 -13.56 13.31
N PRO A 79 8.03 -14.64 14.09
CA PRO A 79 9.07 -15.49 14.65
C PRO A 79 10.02 -16.04 13.58
N ILE A 80 11.22 -16.38 14.00
CA ILE A 80 12.30 -16.84 13.09
C ILE A 80 11.97 -18.17 12.39
N ASP A 81 11.07 -18.95 12.97
CA ASP A 81 10.59 -20.25 12.52
C ASP A 81 9.31 -20.19 11.67
N THR A 82 8.83 -18.97 11.36
CA THR A 82 7.63 -18.82 10.51
C THR A 82 7.89 -19.46 9.15
N PRO A 83 7.03 -20.41 8.71
CA PRO A 83 7.25 -21.14 7.46
C PRO A 83 7.26 -20.21 6.24
N VAL A 84 8.13 -20.50 5.29
CA VAL A 84 8.10 -19.85 3.96
C VAL A 84 6.95 -20.44 3.17
N ILE A 85 5.98 -19.62 2.80
CA ILE A 85 4.84 -20.05 2.02
C ILE A 85 5.20 -20.00 0.53
N LEU A 86 5.11 -21.16 -0.15
CA LEU A 86 5.16 -21.33 -1.62
C LEU A 86 6.46 -20.87 -2.32
N GLY A 87 7.62 -20.98 -1.69
CA GLY A 87 8.90 -20.66 -2.33
C GLY A 87 9.06 -19.20 -2.74
N ILE A 88 8.12 -18.35 -2.41
CA ILE A 88 8.13 -16.90 -2.63
C ILE A 88 8.55 -16.26 -1.32
N GLN A 89 9.45 -15.37 -1.39
CA GLN A 89 10.11 -14.57 -0.34
C GLN A 89 9.62 -14.78 1.10
N ASP A 90 10.54 -14.96 2.00
CA ASP A 90 10.30 -15.08 3.44
C ASP A 90 9.35 -13.98 3.92
N MET A 91 8.16 -14.35 4.40
CA MET A 91 7.16 -13.42 4.94
C MET A 91 7.75 -12.53 6.04
N ARG A 92 8.69 -13.05 6.84
CA ARG A 92 9.43 -12.26 7.82
C ARG A 92 10.21 -11.13 7.18
N TRP A 93 10.91 -11.42 6.07
CA TRP A 93 11.67 -10.40 5.34
C TRP A 93 10.75 -9.33 4.80
N MET A 94 9.60 -9.72 4.23
CA MET A 94 8.60 -8.78 3.73
C MET A 94 8.04 -7.90 4.85
N CYS A 95 7.58 -8.48 5.96
CA CYS A 95 7.02 -7.74 7.07
C CYS A 95 8.04 -6.84 7.77
N ARG A 96 9.28 -7.30 7.91
CA ARG A 96 10.36 -6.49 8.48
C ARG A 96 10.73 -5.30 7.60
N ASN A 97 10.50 -5.37 6.31
CA ASN A 97 10.85 -4.32 5.36
C ASN A 97 9.66 -3.50 4.84
N VAL A 98 8.44 -3.76 5.32
CA VAL A 98 7.29 -2.87 5.10
C VAL A 98 7.57 -1.46 5.61
N MET A 99 8.19 -1.37 6.80
CA MET A 99 8.74 -0.14 7.35
C MET A 99 10.19 -0.37 7.81
N ALA A 100 11.04 0.62 7.60
CA ALA A 100 12.43 0.54 8.00
C ALA A 100 12.57 0.45 9.53
N ARG A 101 13.26 -0.58 10.04
CA ARG A 101 13.51 -0.81 11.49
C ARG A 101 14.84 -0.22 11.92
N ASP A 102 15.93 -0.86 11.52
CA ASP A 102 17.28 -0.48 11.95
C ASP A 102 17.99 0.39 10.91
N LYS A 103 17.65 0.19 9.64
CA LYS A 103 18.24 0.90 8.52
C LYS A 103 17.27 1.03 7.34
N VAL A 104 17.46 2.10 6.60
CA VAL A 104 16.88 2.31 5.28
C VAL A 104 17.63 1.46 4.27
N LEU A 105 16.92 0.77 3.39
CA LEU A 105 17.47 -0.13 2.38
C LEU A 105 17.43 0.47 0.96
N PHE A 106 16.54 1.44 0.73
CA PHE A 106 16.36 2.10 -0.56
C PHE A 106 15.76 3.49 -0.38
N HIS A 107 15.95 4.34 -1.37
CA HIS A 107 15.32 5.67 -1.41
C HIS A 107 13.79 5.51 -1.45
N GLY A 108 13.11 6.22 -0.57
CA GLY A 108 11.65 6.10 -0.43
C GLY A 108 11.17 4.99 0.52
N HIS A 109 12.09 4.28 1.21
CA HIS A 109 11.71 3.29 2.22
C HIS A 109 10.83 3.93 3.29
N PRO A 110 9.62 3.38 3.60
CA PRO A 110 8.75 3.91 4.64
C PRO A 110 9.43 3.92 6.01
N LEU A 111 9.34 5.05 6.72
CA LEU A 111 9.87 5.23 8.08
C LEU A 111 8.78 5.26 9.13
N ALA A 112 7.70 5.97 8.84
CA ALA A 112 6.53 6.13 9.70
C ALA A 112 5.31 6.40 8.84
N ALA A 113 4.12 6.22 9.40
CA ALA A 113 2.88 6.65 8.78
C ALA A 113 1.99 7.35 9.80
N VAL A 114 1.19 8.29 9.33
CA VAL A 114 0.26 9.05 10.14
C VAL A 114 -1.14 8.97 9.54
N ALA A 115 -2.13 8.91 10.41
CA ALA A 115 -3.55 9.01 10.05
C ALA A 115 -4.14 10.23 10.77
N ALA A 116 -4.79 11.13 10.02
CA ALA A 116 -5.36 12.37 10.54
C ALA A 116 -6.67 12.74 9.84
N THR A 117 -7.45 13.61 10.45
CA THR A 117 -8.67 14.20 9.88
C THR A 117 -8.35 15.44 9.07
#